data_1cc265443640dd996a0ffc0145fc1389
#
_entry.id   1cc265443640dd996a0ffc0145fc1389
#
_cell.length_a   1.000
_cell.length_b   1.000
_cell.length_c   1.000
_cell.angle_alpha   90.00
_cell.angle_beta   90.00
_cell.angle_gamma   90.00
#
_symmetry.space_group_name_H-M   'P 1'
#
loop_
_entity.id
_entity.type
_entity.pdbx_description
1 polymer ?
#
loop_
_entity_poly.entity_id
_entity_poly.type
_entity_poly.pdbx_seq_one_letter_code
_entity_poly.pdbx_strand_id
1 'polypeptide(L)'
;MKEFENQVAIVTGTTGIGRSIAKRLAAGGCRVVACGIESSANHELQQEAQASGLSLLVETCDVSQPEQVQSVVAKTVKTHGGLDIIVNSAAIHPFGTAAETEPDSWNRCMAVNVGSIFLLAHFGIPEIKKRGGGSMVNLSSVQGHACQRGVVAYAASKGAVHSLTRALALDHAKDHIRVNSISPGSIRTPMLARAAAHFGPDLPAETVMERFGEAHPMGRIGTPEEVAELAAFLVSDKAGFCTGGDYLVDGGLLAGIGVQ
;
A
#
# COMPACT_ATOMS: atom_id res chain seq x y z
N MET A 1 -3.74 -27.28 0.63
CA MET A 1 -3.34 -26.18 1.55
C MET A 1 -3.66 -24.85 0.89
N LYS A 2 -4.16 -23.89 1.64
CA LYS A 2 -4.34 -22.53 1.15
C LYS A 2 -2.96 -21.83 1.08
N GLU A 3 -2.81 -20.87 0.16
CA GLU A 3 -1.52 -20.22 -0.16
C GLU A 3 -0.84 -19.54 1.06
N PHE A 4 -1.64 -18.98 1.97
CA PHE A 4 -1.19 -18.25 3.17
C PHE A 4 -1.70 -18.90 4.47
N GLU A 5 -1.91 -20.20 4.46
CA GLU A 5 -2.39 -20.93 5.63
C GLU A 5 -1.41 -20.78 6.81
N ASN A 6 -1.95 -20.48 7.99
CA ASN A 6 -1.18 -20.18 9.22
C ASN A 6 -0.36 -18.87 9.24
N GLN A 7 -0.42 -18.05 8.20
CA GLN A 7 0.21 -16.73 8.21
C GLN A 7 -0.73 -15.66 8.78
N VAL A 8 -0.13 -14.63 9.34
CA VAL A 8 -0.80 -13.48 9.94
C VAL A 8 -0.30 -12.21 9.26
N ALA A 9 -1.22 -11.37 8.78
CA ALA A 9 -0.87 -10.14 8.08
C ALA A 9 -1.49 -8.90 8.72
N ILE A 10 -0.76 -7.78 8.68
CA ILE A 10 -1.31 -6.43 8.85
C ILE A 10 -1.32 -5.76 7.47
N VAL A 11 -2.47 -5.19 7.08
CA VAL A 11 -2.62 -4.40 5.85
C VAL A 11 -3.16 -3.03 6.19
N THR A 12 -2.44 -1.96 5.84
CA THR A 12 -2.92 -0.60 6.05
C THR A 12 -3.67 -0.06 4.84
N GLY A 13 -4.75 0.68 5.10
CA GLY A 13 -5.68 1.18 4.08
C GLY A 13 -6.86 0.22 3.84
N THR A 14 -8.05 0.68 4.17
CA THR A 14 -9.32 -0.09 4.09
C THR A 14 -10.13 0.25 2.86
N THR A 15 -9.56 1.02 1.93
CA THR A 15 -10.13 1.36 0.62
C THR A 15 -9.17 1.00 -0.51
N GLY A 16 -9.65 0.99 -1.74
CA GLY A 16 -8.83 0.83 -2.95
C GLY A 16 -7.88 -0.38 -2.88
N ILE A 17 -6.60 -0.14 -3.14
CA ILE A 17 -5.55 -1.18 -3.22
C ILE A 17 -5.43 -1.96 -1.91
N GLY A 18 -5.37 -1.26 -0.74
CA GLY A 18 -5.23 -1.91 0.56
C GLY A 18 -6.39 -2.87 0.85
N ARG A 19 -7.64 -2.46 0.56
CA ARG A 19 -8.84 -3.31 0.67
C ARG A 19 -8.71 -4.57 -0.18
N SER A 20 -8.31 -4.44 -1.46
CA SER A 20 -8.17 -5.59 -2.36
C SER A 20 -7.05 -6.54 -1.90
N ILE A 21 -5.92 -6.01 -1.42
CA ILE A 21 -4.83 -6.83 -0.87
C ILE A 21 -5.32 -7.58 0.39
N ALA A 22 -5.99 -6.91 1.32
CA ALA A 22 -6.49 -7.54 2.54
C ALA A 22 -7.45 -8.70 2.22
N LYS A 23 -8.38 -8.49 1.28
CA LYS A 23 -9.31 -9.52 0.81
C LYS A 23 -8.59 -10.66 0.10
N ARG A 24 -7.62 -10.36 -0.77
CA ARG A 24 -6.83 -11.36 -1.52
C ARG A 24 -6.03 -12.28 -0.58
N LEU A 25 -5.35 -11.70 0.42
CA LEU A 25 -4.60 -12.49 1.40
C LEU A 25 -5.54 -13.34 2.27
N ALA A 26 -6.65 -12.78 2.74
CA ALA A 26 -7.63 -13.51 3.54
C ALA A 26 -8.27 -14.66 2.76
N ALA A 27 -8.60 -14.46 1.47
CA ALA A 27 -9.10 -15.51 0.58
C ALA A 27 -8.06 -16.62 0.39
N GLY A 28 -6.76 -16.28 0.38
CA GLY A 28 -5.64 -17.21 0.38
C GLY A 28 -5.41 -17.95 1.70
N GLY A 29 -6.22 -17.68 2.75
CA GLY A 29 -6.16 -18.35 4.05
C GLY A 29 -5.33 -17.62 5.12
N CYS A 30 -4.83 -16.41 4.82
CA CYS A 30 -4.17 -15.57 5.80
C CYS A 30 -5.17 -15.06 6.86
N ARG A 31 -4.72 -14.93 8.10
CA ARG A 31 -5.44 -14.18 9.14
C ARG A 31 -5.01 -12.72 9.02
N VAL A 32 -5.92 -11.85 8.59
CA VAL A 32 -5.61 -10.46 8.25
C VAL A 32 -6.18 -9.51 9.28
N VAL A 33 -5.39 -8.53 9.71
CA VAL A 33 -5.86 -7.32 10.37
C VAL A 33 -5.66 -6.16 9.39
N ALA A 34 -6.77 -5.63 8.86
CA ALA A 34 -6.75 -4.41 8.06
C ALA A 34 -6.94 -3.20 8.96
N CYS A 35 -6.28 -2.10 8.69
CA CYS A 35 -6.50 -0.89 9.48
C CYS A 35 -6.58 0.38 8.61
N GLY A 36 -7.47 1.29 9.01
CA GLY A 36 -7.72 2.55 8.34
C GLY A 36 -8.40 3.56 9.26
N ILE A 37 -8.49 4.79 8.79
CA ILE A 37 -9.02 5.92 9.57
C ILE A 37 -10.52 6.17 9.28
N GLU A 38 -11.01 5.76 8.12
CA GLU A 38 -12.39 6.04 7.68
C GLU A 38 -13.36 5.00 8.24
N SER A 39 -14.19 5.40 9.21
CA SER A 39 -15.11 4.50 9.93
C SER A 39 -16.11 3.79 8.99
N SER A 40 -16.64 4.48 7.96
CA SER A 40 -17.56 3.86 6.98
C SER A 40 -16.88 2.76 6.18
N ALA A 41 -15.70 3.05 5.63
CA ALA A 41 -14.92 2.07 4.86
C ALA A 41 -14.48 0.88 5.73
N ASN A 42 -14.12 1.12 6.98
CA ASN A 42 -13.80 0.08 7.95
C ASN A 42 -14.99 -0.84 8.20
N HIS A 43 -16.18 -0.24 8.41
CA HIS A 43 -17.41 -1.01 8.63
C HIS A 43 -17.81 -1.84 7.41
N GLU A 44 -17.78 -1.25 6.21
CA GLU A 44 -18.06 -1.95 4.95
C GLU A 44 -17.13 -3.15 4.75
N LEU A 45 -15.81 -2.95 4.92
CA LEU A 45 -14.84 -4.03 4.75
C LEU A 45 -15.07 -5.15 5.78
N GLN A 46 -15.40 -4.80 7.03
CA GLN A 46 -15.70 -5.79 8.08
C GLN A 46 -16.96 -6.60 7.75
N GLN A 47 -18.02 -5.94 7.25
CA GLN A 47 -19.24 -6.62 6.82
C GLN A 47 -19.01 -7.56 5.64
N GLU A 48 -18.28 -7.10 4.61
CA GLU A 48 -17.92 -7.94 3.47
C GLU A 48 -17.09 -9.17 3.87
N ALA A 49 -16.13 -8.97 4.77
CA ALA A 49 -15.30 -10.07 5.27
C ALA A 49 -16.15 -11.13 5.99
N GLN A 50 -17.08 -10.69 6.83
CA GLN A 50 -18.01 -11.57 7.53
C GLN A 50 -18.94 -12.32 6.56
N ALA A 51 -19.54 -11.61 5.60
CA ALA A 51 -20.44 -12.20 4.60
C ALA A 51 -19.72 -13.24 3.72
N SER A 52 -18.43 -13.05 3.46
CA SER A 52 -17.59 -13.93 2.64
C SER A 52 -16.86 -15.01 3.46
N GLY A 53 -17.04 -15.07 4.78
CA GLY A 53 -16.35 -16.01 5.65
C GLY A 53 -14.83 -15.85 5.68
N LEU A 54 -14.31 -14.63 5.41
CA LEU A 54 -12.88 -14.35 5.42
C LEU A 54 -12.36 -14.13 6.85
N SER A 55 -11.18 -14.65 7.13
CA SER A 55 -10.46 -14.38 8.39
C SER A 55 -9.81 -12.99 8.33
N LEU A 56 -10.64 -11.94 8.36
CA LEU A 56 -10.24 -10.55 8.25
C LEU A 56 -10.94 -9.73 9.35
N LEU A 57 -10.15 -9.06 10.17
CA LEU A 57 -10.59 -8.11 11.19
C LEU A 57 -10.21 -6.70 10.74
N VAL A 58 -11.00 -5.71 11.13
CA VAL A 58 -10.74 -4.30 10.80
C VAL A 58 -10.58 -3.48 12.09
N GLU A 59 -9.48 -2.74 12.18
CA GLU A 59 -9.17 -1.84 13.29
C GLU A 59 -9.13 -0.38 12.80
N THR A 60 -9.61 0.55 13.63
CA THR A 60 -9.42 1.98 13.35
C THR A 60 -8.04 2.40 13.82
N CYS A 61 -7.25 2.97 12.88
CA CYS A 61 -5.89 3.41 13.18
C CYS A 61 -5.46 4.55 12.25
N ASP A 62 -5.02 5.65 12.84
CA ASP A 62 -4.20 6.63 12.13
C ASP A 62 -2.75 6.13 12.15
N VAL A 63 -2.29 5.66 11.00
CA VAL A 63 -0.96 5.05 10.83
C VAL A 63 0.20 6.02 11.04
N SER A 64 -0.06 7.33 11.15
CA SER A 64 0.95 8.34 11.50
C SER A 64 1.16 8.50 13.01
N GLN A 65 0.34 7.82 13.85
CA GLN A 65 0.40 7.91 15.30
C GLN A 65 1.09 6.67 15.89
N PRO A 66 2.28 6.81 16.51
CA PRO A 66 3.07 5.68 17.01
C PRO A 66 2.29 4.75 17.95
N GLU A 67 1.52 5.34 18.89
CA GLU A 67 0.78 4.58 19.89
C GLU A 67 -0.34 3.73 19.26
N GLN A 68 -0.98 4.25 18.20
CA GLN A 68 -2.03 3.51 17.50
C GLN A 68 -1.44 2.36 16.69
N VAL A 69 -0.32 2.59 16.00
CA VAL A 69 0.39 1.53 15.26
C VAL A 69 0.88 0.44 16.22
N GLN A 70 1.51 0.82 17.35
CA GLN A 70 1.92 -0.12 18.38
C GLN A 70 0.74 -0.96 18.90
N SER A 71 -0.40 -0.32 19.14
CA SER A 71 -1.62 -1.00 19.59
C SER A 71 -2.13 -2.01 18.56
N VAL A 72 -2.16 -1.66 17.26
CA VAL A 72 -2.59 -2.58 16.20
C VAL A 72 -1.65 -3.79 16.11
N VAL A 73 -0.34 -3.59 16.15
CA VAL A 73 0.63 -4.70 16.16
C VAL A 73 0.43 -5.60 17.38
N ALA A 74 0.33 -5.03 18.58
CA ALA A 74 0.15 -5.78 19.82
C ALA A 74 -1.17 -6.59 19.83
N LYS A 75 -2.27 -5.98 19.37
CA LYS A 75 -3.57 -6.65 19.24
C LYS A 75 -3.50 -7.79 18.22
N THR A 76 -2.85 -7.58 17.07
CA THR A 76 -2.67 -8.61 16.03
C THR A 76 -1.96 -9.83 16.61
N VAL A 77 -0.82 -9.60 17.27
CA VAL A 77 -0.03 -10.67 17.90
C VAL A 77 -0.82 -11.39 18.97
N LYS A 78 -1.53 -10.65 19.85
CA LYS A 78 -2.37 -11.23 20.90
C LYS A 78 -3.51 -12.10 20.34
N THR A 79 -4.15 -11.64 19.25
CA THR A 79 -5.32 -12.32 18.68
C THR A 79 -4.94 -13.54 17.84
N HIS A 80 -3.85 -13.45 17.09
CA HIS A 80 -3.48 -14.45 16.08
C HIS A 80 -2.20 -15.24 16.41
N GLY A 81 -1.49 -14.88 17.47
CA GLY A 81 -0.31 -15.62 17.94
C GLY A 81 1.01 -15.23 17.23
N GLY A 82 1.03 -14.18 16.43
CA GLY A 82 2.25 -13.69 15.76
C GLY A 82 1.96 -12.74 14.61
N LEU A 83 3.01 -12.37 13.87
CA LEU A 83 2.95 -11.54 12.68
C LEU A 83 3.97 -12.06 11.66
N ASP A 84 3.57 -12.24 10.41
CA ASP A 84 4.41 -12.77 9.33
C ASP A 84 4.51 -11.78 8.15
N ILE A 85 3.46 -10.98 7.92
CA ILE A 85 3.34 -10.13 6.73
C ILE A 85 2.89 -8.72 7.14
N ILE A 86 3.53 -7.70 6.54
CA ILE A 86 3.07 -6.31 6.62
C ILE A 86 2.91 -5.77 5.20
N VAL A 87 1.73 -5.18 4.92
CA VAL A 87 1.48 -4.45 3.68
C VAL A 87 1.13 -3.00 3.99
N ASN A 88 2.02 -2.10 3.63
CA ASN A 88 1.88 -0.66 3.81
C ASN A 88 1.21 -0.03 2.58
N SER A 89 -0.11 0.17 2.63
CA SER A 89 -0.89 0.74 1.52
C SER A 89 -1.61 2.05 1.87
N ALA A 90 -1.69 2.42 3.15
CA ALA A 90 -2.25 3.71 3.55
C ALA A 90 -1.43 4.88 3.00
N ALA A 91 -2.09 5.82 2.35
CA ALA A 91 -1.45 7.01 1.80
C ALA A 91 -2.45 8.16 1.65
N ILE A 92 -1.95 9.38 1.64
CA ILE A 92 -2.66 10.57 1.21
C ILE A 92 -1.97 11.19 -0.01
N HIS A 93 -2.75 11.90 -0.83
CA HIS A 93 -2.30 12.52 -2.07
C HIS A 93 -2.68 14.00 -2.07
N PRO A 94 -1.94 14.87 -1.36
CA PRO A 94 -2.18 16.31 -1.42
C PRO A 94 -1.76 16.87 -2.79
N PHE A 95 -2.50 17.88 -3.24
CA PHE A 95 -2.22 18.62 -4.47
C PHE A 95 -1.55 19.95 -4.15
N GLY A 96 -0.69 20.41 -5.03
CA GLY A 96 0.01 21.69 -4.96
C GLY A 96 1.46 21.61 -5.44
N THR A 97 1.95 22.75 -5.94
CA THR A 97 3.37 23.00 -6.18
C THR A 97 4.10 23.25 -4.85
N ALA A 98 5.43 23.38 -4.86
CA ALA A 98 6.19 23.69 -3.66
C ALA A 98 5.81 25.07 -3.04
N ALA A 99 5.40 26.03 -3.87
CA ALA A 99 4.96 27.34 -3.40
C ALA A 99 3.53 27.36 -2.81
N GLU A 100 2.71 26.37 -3.17
CA GLU A 100 1.29 26.29 -2.75
C GLU A 100 1.05 25.24 -1.65
N THR A 101 2.00 24.34 -1.45
CA THR A 101 1.87 23.29 -0.43
C THR A 101 2.22 23.85 0.95
N GLU A 102 1.24 23.93 1.83
CA GLU A 102 1.47 24.35 3.21
C GLU A 102 2.39 23.35 3.94
N PRO A 103 3.31 23.84 4.83
CA PRO A 103 4.22 23.01 5.59
C PRO A 103 3.51 21.88 6.36
N ASP A 104 2.35 22.11 6.94
CA ASP A 104 1.57 21.11 7.67
C ASP A 104 1.04 20.01 6.73
N SER A 105 0.63 20.37 5.52
CA SER A 105 0.20 19.41 4.49
C SER A 105 1.37 18.53 4.04
N TRP A 106 2.55 19.13 3.84
CA TRP A 106 3.79 18.41 3.55
C TRP A 106 4.13 17.44 4.70
N ASN A 107 4.18 17.93 5.94
CA ASN A 107 4.52 17.12 7.11
C ASN A 107 3.52 15.96 7.29
N ARG A 108 2.23 16.21 7.10
CA ARG A 108 1.20 15.18 7.15
C ARG A 108 1.38 14.13 6.07
N CYS A 109 1.72 14.54 4.84
CA CYS A 109 2.01 13.62 3.75
C CYS A 109 3.20 12.71 4.08
N MET A 110 4.29 13.28 4.55
CA MET A 110 5.48 12.50 4.95
C MET A 110 5.20 11.59 6.13
N ALA A 111 4.45 12.03 7.14
CA ALA A 111 4.09 11.23 8.29
C ALA A 111 3.22 10.02 7.91
N VAL A 112 2.22 10.22 7.02
CA VAL A 112 1.33 9.15 6.58
C VAL A 112 2.03 8.22 5.57
N ASN A 113 2.66 8.77 4.53
CA ASN A 113 3.13 7.95 3.39
C ASN A 113 4.48 7.27 3.64
N VAL A 114 5.32 7.83 4.51
CA VAL A 114 6.67 7.33 4.81
C VAL A 114 6.81 6.94 6.27
N GLY A 115 6.40 7.84 7.19
CA GLY A 115 6.49 7.62 8.62
C GLY A 115 5.74 6.37 9.09
N SER A 116 4.56 6.10 8.51
CA SER A 116 3.79 4.89 8.81
C SER A 116 4.54 3.61 8.50
N ILE A 117 5.29 3.57 7.38
CA ILE A 117 6.11 2.41 6.98
C ILE A 117 7.20 2.17 8.03
N PHE A 118 7.86 3.24 8.46
CA PHE A 118 8.85 3.17 9.53
C PHE A 118 8.23 2.66 10.85
N LEU A 119 7.08 3.20 11.25
CA LEU A 119 6.42 2.78 12.49
C LEU A 119 5.98 1.31 12.46
N LEU A 120 5.41 0.84 11.34
CA LEU A 120 5.05 -0.57 11.19
C LEU A 120 6.28 -1.48 11.13
N ALA A 121 7.38 -1.04 10.52
CA ALA A 121 8.64 -1.76 10.58
C ALA A 121 9.18 -1.80 12.02
N HIS A 122 9.20 -0.66 12.73
CA HIS A 122 9.72 -0.54 14.09
C HIS A 122 9.02 -1.48 15.08
N PHE A 123 7.68 -1.51 15.06
CA PHE A 123 6.92 -2.35 15.99
C PHE A 123 6.69 -3.77 15.46
N GLY A 124 6.62 -3.97 14.15
CA GLY A 124 6.26 -5.25 13.53
C GLY A 124 7.45 -6.18 13.27
N ILE A 125 8.60 -5.66 12.85
CA ILE A 125 9.78 -6.49 12.57
C ILE A 125 10.21 -7.35 13.77
N PRO A 126 10.23 -6.85 15.01
CA PRO A 126 10.53 -7.71 16.16
C PRO A 126 9.58 -8.90 16.30
N GLU A 127 8.31 -8.75 15.94
CA GLU A 127 7.31 -9.82 16.00
C GLU A 127 7.48 -10.81 14.84
N ILE A 128 7.79 -10.32 13.63
CA ILE A 128 8.12 -11.16 12.46
C ILE A 128 9.38 -11.99 12.74
N LYS A 129 10.40 -11.42 13.37
CA LYS A 129 11.62 -12.15 13.77
C LYS A 129 11.33 -13.30 14.72
N LYS A 130 10.39 -13.15 15.67
CA LYS A 130 9.97 -14.24 16.58
C LYS A 130 9.32 -15.40 15.83
N ARG A 131 8.78 -15.14 14.62
CA ARG A 131 8.19 -16.18 13.72
C ARG A 131 9.23 -16.86 12.85
N GLY A 132 10.49 -16.39 12.86
CA GLY A 132 11.60 -16.94 12.07
C GLY A 132 11.78 -16.27 10.70
N GLY A 133 11.08 -15.18 10.43
CA GLY A 133 11.13 -14.44 9.18
C GLY A 133 9.75 -14.11 8.63
N GLY A 134 9.70 -13.41 7.49
CA GLY A 134 8.46 -12.98 6.86
C GLY A 134 8.67 -11.99 5.71
N SER A 135 7.67 -11.14 5.47
CA SER A 135 7.75 -10.22 4.33
C SER A 135 7.02 -8.89 4.57
N MET A 136 7.54 -7.84 3.94
CA MET A 136 6.91 -6.53 3.88
C MET A 136 6.75 -6.09 2.42
N VAL A 137 5.60 -5.49 2.10
CA VAL A 137 5.35 -4.82 0.82
C VAL A 137 4.91 -3.39 1.08
N ASN A 138 5.60 -2.43 0.44
CA ASN A 138 5.34 -1.01 0.56
C ASN A 138 4.74 -0.47 -0.74
N LEU A 139 3.54 0.12 -0.70
CA LEU A 139 2.93 0.73 -1.88
C LEU A 139 3.57 2.09 -2.14
N SER A 140 4.41 2.14 -3.18
CA SER A 140 4.93 3.36 -3.76
C SER A 140 3.98 3.90 -4.85
N SER A 141 4.51 4.35 -5.96
CA SER A 141 3.82 4.85 -7.15
C SER A 141 4.82 5.04 -8.27
N VAL A 142 4.37 5.02 -9.52
CA VAL A 142 5.13 5.54 -10.68
C VAL A 142 5.62 6.98 -10.42
N GLN A 143 4.92 7.73 -9.57
CA GLN A 143 5.33 9.10 -9.19
C GLN A 143 6.56 9.16 -8.27
N GLY A 144 7.06 8.03 -7.80
CA GLY A 144 8.38 7.92 -7.17
C GLY A 144 9.53 7.86 -8.19
N HIS A 145 9.23 7.60 -9.46
CA HIS A 145 10.19 7.53 -10.58
C HIS A 145 10.08 8.73 -11.50
N ALA A 146 8.85 9.08 -11.91
CA ALA A 146 8.54 10.20 -12.81
C ALA A 146 7.37 11.00 -12.26
N CYS A 147 7.48 12.33 -12.20
CA CYS A 147 6.54 13.14 -11.42
C CYS A 147 5.46 13.78 -12.30
N GLN A 148 4.23 13.81 -11.80
CA GLN A 148 3.18 14.68 -12.29
C GLN A 148 3.36 16.08 -11.69
N ARG A 149 2.92 17.12 -12.40
CA ARG A 149 2.90 18.50 -11.88
C ARG A 149 1.87 18.65 -10.78
N GLY A 150 2.13 19.53 -9.80
CA GLY A 150 1.18 19.88 -8.74
C GLY A 150 0.97 18.82 -7.67
N VAL A 151 1.97 17.96 -7.40
CA VAL A 151 1.87 16.90 -6.38
C VAL A 151 3.21 16.71 -5.63
N VAL A 152 3.89 17.81 -5.33
CA VAL A 152 5.28 17.79 -4.84
C VAL A 152 5.46 16.92 -3.59
N ALA A 153 4.57 17.02 -2.60
CA ALA A 153 4.68 16.25 -1.36
C ALA A 153 4.46 14.74 -1.61
N TYR A 154 3.47 14.39 -2.44
CA TYR A 154 3.21 13.01 -2.79
C TYR A 154 4.37 12.37 -3.54
N ALA A 155 4.86 13.02 -4.61
CA ALA A 155 5.98 12.51 -5.40
C ALA A 155 7.24 12.31 -4.55
N ALA A 156 7.60 13.29 -3.71
CA ALA A 156 8.71 13.19 -2.79
C ALA A 156 8.54 12.01 -1.81
N SER A 157 7.33 11.85 -1.24
CA SER A 157 7.04 10.73 -0.33
C SER A 157 7.20 9.37 -1.02
N LYS A 158 6.76 9.24 -2.28
CA LYS A 158 6.85 7.97 -3.02
C LYS A 158 8.28 7.63 -3.45
N GLY A 159 9.10 8.64 -3.78
CA GLY A 159 10.55 8.44 -3.94
C GLY A 159 11.24 7.99 -2.65
N ALA A 160 10.84 8.55 -1.50
CA ALA A 160 11.35 8.13 -0.19
C ALA A 160 11.00 6.67 0.14
N VAL A 161 9.80 6.18 -0.25
CA VAL A 161 9.40 4.77 -0.07
C VAL A 161 10.37 3.81 -0.75
N HIS A 162 10.86 4.12 -1.96
CA HIS A 162 11.85 3.29 -2.65
C HIS A 162 13.16 3.16 -1.86
N SER A 163 13.66 4.28 -1.32
CA SER A 163 14.90 4.27 -0.54
C SER A 163 14.73 3.55 0.80
N LEU A 164 13.61 3.79 1.49
CA LEU A 164 13.27 3.12 2.75
C LEU A 164 13.11 1.60 2.54
N THR A 165 12.49 1.18 1.44
CA THR A 165 12.35 -0.24 1.09
C THR A 165 13.70 -0.92 0.95
N ARG A 166 14.66 -0.31 0.24
CA ARG A 166 16.02 -0.86 0.09
C ARG A 166 16.78 -0.93 1.41
N ALA A 167 16.67 0.09 2.24
CA ALA A 167 17.31 0.11 3.55
C ALA A 167 16.78 -1.02 4.45
N LEU A 168 15.46 -1.13 4.59
CA LEU A 168 14.83 -2.21 5.37
C LEU A 168 15.17 -3.60 4.83
N ALA A 169 15.23 -3.76 3.51
CA ALA A 169 15.61 -5.03 2.89
C ALA A 169 17.03 -5.47 3.25
N LEU A 170 17.99 -4.54 3.22
CA LEU A 170 19.38 -4.81 3.56
C LEU A 170 19.56 -5.10 5.07
N ASP A 171 18.91 -4.29 5.91
CA ASP A 171 19.04 -4.41 7.37
C ASP A 171 18.49 -5.74 7.89
N HIS A 172 17.43 -6.27 7.25
CA HIS A 172 16.68 -7.43 7.76
C HIS A 172 16.78 -8.70 6.90
N ALA A 173 17.61 -8.72 5.85
CA ALA A 173 17.83 -9.92 5.03
C ALA A 173 18.32 -11.11 5.87
N LYS A 174 19.23 -10.87 6.84
CA LYS A 174 19.76 -11.90 7.75
C LYS A 174 18.73 -12.42 8.76
N ASP A 175 17.65 -11.66 8.96
CA ASP A 175 16.52 -12.04 9.81
C ASP A 175 15.46 -12.84 9.00
N HIS A 176 15.77 -13.20 7.75
CA HIS A 176 14.84 -13.84 6.81
C HIS A 176 13.58 -13.01 6.53
N ILE A 177 13.70 -11.67 6.54
CA ILE A 177 12.62 -10.74 6.22
C ILE A 177 12.90 -10.11 4.86
N ARG A 178 11.98 -10.32 3.91
CA ARG A 178 12.03 -9.70 2.59
C ARG A 178 11.21 -8.41 2.58
N VAL A 179 11.72 -7.37 1.98
CA VAL A 179 11.04 -6.07 1.89
C VAL A 179 11.09 -5.59 0.44
N ASN A 180 9.92 -5.37 -0.16
CA ASN A 180 9.81 -4.91 -1.54
C ASN A 180 8.81 -3.76 -1.64
N SER A 181 8.87 -3.00 -2.73
CA SER A 181 7.85 -2.00 -3.07
C SER A 181 7.12 -2.36 -4.37
N ILE A 182 5.90 -1.88 -4.47
CA ILE A 182 5.11 -1.89 -5.70
C ILE A 182 4.86 -0.45 -6.10
N SER A 183 5.04 -0.14 -7.38
CA SER A 183 4.79 1.18 -7.97
C SER A 183 3.64 1.09 -8.98
N PRO A 184 2.39 1.28 -8.54
CA PRO A 184 1.25 1.30 -9.45
C PRO A 184 1.24 2.56 -10.32
N GLY A 185 0.69 2.42 -11.55
CA GLY A 185 0.23 3.54 -12.37
C GLY A 185 -1.12 4.07 -11.88
N SER A 186 -1.98 4.50 -12.81
CA SER A 186 -3.35 4.90 -12.49
C SER A 186 -4.19 3.67 -12.19
N ILE A 187 -4.67 3.55 -10.96
CA ILE A 187 -5.49 2.42 -10.49
C ILE A 187 -6.87 2.94 -10.06
N ARG A 188 -7.94 2.26 -10.47
CA ARG A 188 -9.34 2.61 -10.16
C ARG A 188 -9.61 2.56 -8.65
N THR A 189 -9.45 3.67 -7.99
CA THR A 189 -9.55 3.82 -6.53
C THR A 189 -10.25 5.14 -6.16
N PRO A 190 -10.75 5.31 -4.93
CA PRO A 190 -11.23 6.60 -4.46
C PRO A 190 -10.16 7.71 -4.53
N MET A 191 -8.87 7.35 -4.38
CA MET A 191 -7.77 8.30 -4.53
C MET A 191 -7.67 8.81 -5.98
N LEU A 192 -7.76 7.94 -6.97
CA LEU A 192 -7.74 8.32 -8.38
C LEU A 192 -8.97 9.16 -8.75
N ALA A 193 -10.15 8.83 -8.21
CA ALA A 193 -11.37 9.63 -8.44
C ALA A 193 -11.22 11.06 -7.90
N ARG A 194 -10.60 11.23 -6.72
CA ARG A 194 -10.28 12.57 -6.19
C ARG A 194 -9.26 13.32 -7.07
N ALA A 195 -8.26 12.62 -7.59
CA ALA A 195 -7.30 13.21 -8.53
C ALA A 195 -7.98 13.62 -9.85
N ALA A 196 -8.88 12.78 -10.38
CA ALA A 196 -9.66 13.11 -11.56
C ALA A 196 -10.53 14.37 -11.36
N ALA A 197 -11.20 14.49 -10.22
CA ALA A 197 -11.98 15.68 -9.90
C ALA A 197 -11.11 16.94 -9.74
N HIS A 198 -9.88 16.80 -9.24
CA HIS A 198 -8.96 17.93 -9.10
C HIS A 198 -8.38 18.40 -10.45
N PHE A 199 -7.92 17.46 -11.29
CA PHE A 199 -7.25 17.80 -12.56
C PHE A 199 -8.20 18.02 -13.74
N GLY A 200 -9.48 17.69 -13.58
CA GLY A 200 -10.51 17.91 -14.60
C GLY A 200 -11.84 18.33 -13.99
N PRO A 201 -11.90 19.48 -13.27
CA PRO A 201 -13.08 19.88 -12.50
C PRO A 201 -14.33 20.09 -13.37
N ASP A 202 -14.16 20.38 -14.65
CA ASP A 202 -15.24 20.65 -15.61
C ASP A 202 -15.77 19.40 -16.32
N LEU A 203 -15.23 18.21 -15.98
CA LEU A 203 -15.57 16.95 -16.62
C LEU A 203 -16.04 15.91 -15.60
N PRO A 204 -16.88 14.95 -15.99
CA PRO A 204 -17.15 13.79 -15.15
C PRO A 204 -15.86 13.05 -14.79
N ALA A 205 -15.71 12.66 -13.53
CA ALA A 205 -14.49 11.99 -13.05
C ALA A 205 -14.15 10.73 -13.87
N GLU A 206 -15.15 9.99 -14.35
CA GLU A 206 -14.94 8.81 -15.20
C GLU A 206 -14.24 9.18 -16.52
N THR A 207 -14.69 10.25 -17.18
CA THR A 207 -14.04 10.76 -18.42
C THR A 207 -12.58 11.15 -18.18
N VAL A 208 -12.28 11.75 -17.02
CA VAL A 208 -10.88 12.09 -16.68
C VAL A 208 -10.06 10.83 -16.37
N MET A 209 -10.66 9.84 -15.71
CA MET A 209 -10.00 8.55 -15.46
C MET A 209 -9.73 7.77 -16.76
N GLU A 210 -10.63 7.84 -17.75
CA GLU A 210 -10.40 7.29 -19.10
C GLU A 210 -9.18 7.95 -19.77
N ARG A 211 -9.07 9.28 -19.70
CA ARG A 211 -7.88 10.02 -20.20
C ARG A 211 -6.59 9.64 -19.47
N PHE A 212 -6.66 9.36 -18.16
CA PHE A 212 -5.50 8.79 -17.47
C PHE A 212 -5.14 7.42 -18.03
N GLY A 213 -6.12 6.63 -18.45
CA GLY A 213 -5.93 5.34 -19.11
C GLY A 213 -5.18 5.45 -20.44
N GLU A 214 -5.49 6.46 -21.24
CA GLU A 214 -4.84 6.72 -22.53
C GLU A 214 -3.33 6.96 -22.43
N ALA A 215 -2.86 7.46 -21.28
CA ALA A 215 -1.44 7.63 -21.02
C ALA A 215 -0.67 6.30 -20.81
N HIS A 216 -1.38 5.20 -20.55
CA HIS A 216 -0.79 3.89 -20.38
C HIS A 216 -0.78 3.15 -21.72
N PRO A 217 0.34 2.55 -22.17
CA PRO A 217 0.38 1.76 -23.40
C PRO A 217 -0.69 0.67 -23.51
N MET A 218 -1.19 0.13 -22.39
CA MET A 218 -2.31 -0.80 -22.37
C MET A 218 -3.68 -0.13 -22.61
N GLY A 219 -3.77 1.18 -22.78
CA GLY A 219 -4.97 1.95 -23.11
C GLY A 219 -6.04 2.01 -22.01
N ARG A 220 -5.68 1.69 -20.77
CA ARG A 220 -6.62 1.67 -19.64
C ARG A 220 -5.94 1.93 -18.31
N ILE A 221 -6.72 2.35 -17.31
CA ILE A 221 -6.28 2.30 -15.91
C ILE A 221 -6.31 0.86 -15.41
N GLY A 222 -5.48 0.55 -14.41
CA GLY A 222 -5.47 -0.75 -13.73
C GLY A 222 -6.57 -0.87 -12.69
N THR A 223 -6.72 -2.09 -12.14
CA THR A 223 -7.64 -2.37 -11.04
C THR A 223 -6.88 -2.65 -9.74
N PRO A 224 -7.50 -2.44 -8.57
CA PRO A 224 -6.89 -2.79 -7.29
C PRO A 224 -6.52 -4.27 -7.18
N GLU A 225 -7.27 -5.15 -7.84
CA GLU A 225 -7.06 -6.60 -7.86
C GLU A 225 -5.75 -6.96 -8.58
N GLU A 226 -5.42 -6.28 -9.70
CA GLU A 226 -4.15 -6.49 -10.42
C GLU A 226 -2.94 -6.17 -9.53
N VAL A 227 -3.03 -5.13 -8.71
CA VAL A 227 -2.00 -4.80 -7.73
C VAL A 227 -1.97 -5.82 -6.59
N ALA A 228 -3.15 -6.29 -6.14
CA ALA A 228 -3.26 -7.27 -5.07
C ALA A 228 -2.64 -8.63 -5.42
N GLU A 229 -2.74 -9.06 -6.67
CA GLU A 229 -2.08 -10.31 -7.11
C GLU A 229 -0.55 -10.21 -7.05
N LEU A 230 0.04 -9.08 -7.46
CA LEU A 230 1.49 -8.89 -7.32
C LEU A 230 1.91 -8.79 -5.84
N ALA A 231 1.13 -8.10 -5.01
CA ALA A 231 1.38 -8.04 -3.57
C ALA A 231 1.34 -9.45 -2.95
N ALA A 232 0.34 -10.27 -3.30
CA ALA A 232 0.24 -11.66 -2.86
C ALA A 232 1.46 -12.49 -3.30
N PHE A 233 1.91 -12.35 -4.56
CA PHE A 233 3.13 -13.01 -5.02
C PHE A 233 4.34 -12.59 -4.19
N LEU A 234 4.56 -11.29 -3.99
CA LEU A 234 5.73 -10.76 -3.29
C LEU A 234 5.79 -11.17 -1.81
N VAL A 235 4.64 -11.35 -1.16
CA VAL A 235 4.63 -11.83 0.23
C VAL A 235 4.69 -13.35 0.36
N SER A 236 4.46 -14.10 -0.73
CA SER A 236 4.51 -15.56 -0.72
C SER A 236 5.93 -16.12 -0.79
N ASP A 237 6.08 -17.42 -0.49
CA ASP A 237 7.37 -18.15 -0.61
C ASP A 237 7.87 -18.22 -2.06
N LYS A 238 6.99 -18.04 -3.07
CA LYS A 238 7.36 -18.00 -4.48
C LYS A 238 8.31 -16.84 -4.81
N ALA A 239 8.26 -15.75 -4.03
CA ALA A 239 9.17 -14.60 -4.13
C ALA A 239 10.39 -14.71 -3.19
N GLY A 240 10.82 -15.91 -2.82
CA GLY A 240 11.84 -16.17 -1.82
C GLY A 240 13.22 -15.53 -2.09
N PHE A 241 13.52 -15.13 -3.33
CA PHE A 241 14.75 -14.42 -3.70
C PHE A 241 14.51 -12.96 -4.11
N CYS A 242 13.31 -12.41 -3.84
CA CYS A 242 12.93 -11.02 -4.13
C CYS A 242 13.00 -10.18 -2.85
N THR A 243 14.00 -9.30 -2.73
CA THR A 243 14.09 -8.31 -1.64
C THR A 243 14.80 -7.05 -2.13
N GLY A 244 14.37 -5.88 -1.66
CA GLY A 244 14.89 -4.55 -2.05
C GLY A 244 14.43 -4.09 -3.43
N GLY A 245 13.61 -4.84 -4.12
CA GLY A 245 13.09 -4.51 -5.45
C GLY A 245 11.91 -3.55 -5.41
N ASP A 246 11.74 -2.80 -6.52
CA ASP A 246 10.52 -2.06 -6.82
C ASP A 246 9.88 -2.65 -8.07
N TYR A 247 8.59 -2.94 -8.01
CA TYR A 247 7.86 -3.67 -9.05
C TYR A 247 6.75 -2.80 -9.63
N LEU A 248 6.83 -2.51 -10.92
CA LEU A 248 5.84 -1.70 -11.63
C LEU A 248 4.57 -2.52 -11.92
N VAL A 249 3.40 -1.88 -11.69
CA VAL A 249 2.08 -2.32 -12.15
C VAL A 249 1.42 -1.10 -12.79
N ASP A 250 1.88 -0.73 -13.97
CA ASP A 250 1.63 0.58 -14.56
C ASP A 250 1.14 0.54 -16.01
N GLY A 251 0.78 -0.63 -16.52
CA GLY A 251 0.32 -0.77 -17.90
C GLY A 251 1.33 -0.28 -18.93
N GLY A 252 2.63 -0.24 -18.57
CA GLY A 252 3.72 0.21 -19.44
C GLY A 252 3.98 1.72 -19.41
N LEU A 253 3.37 2.48 -18.50
CA LEU A 253 3.48 3.94 -18.44
C LEU A 253 4.94 4.43 -18.39
N LEU A 254 5.79 3.76 -17.62
CA LEU A 254 7.20 4.12 -17.48
C LEU A 254 8.14 3.37 -18.44
N ALA A 255 7.63 2.47 -19.27
CA ALA A 255 8.44 1.70 -20.23
C ALA A 255 8.83 2.51 -21.48
N GLY A 256 8.09 3.56 -21.79
CA GLY A 256 8.31 4.39 -22.98
C GLY A 256 8.92 5.75 -22.65
N ILE A 257 9.61 6.32 -23.65
CA ILE A 257 10.17 7.69 -23.56
C ILE A 257 9.19 8.77 -24.08
N GLY A 258 7.93 8.38 -24.36
CA GLY A 258 6.86 9.31 -24.79
C GLY A 258 7.03 9.89 -26.21
N VAL A 259 7.94 9.37 -27.02
CA VAL A 259 8.11 9.75 -28.43
C VAL A 259 7.42 8.68 -29.28
N GLN A 260 6.44 9.09 -30.07
CA GLN A 260 5.77 8.29 -31.09
C GLN A 260 6.13 8.82 -32.48
#